data_a39382d719f225d501ba2bd09d9cc104
#
_entry.id   a39382d719f225d501ba2bd09d9cc104
#
_cell.length_a   1.000
_cell.length_b   1.000
_cell.length_c   1.000
_cell.angle_alpha   90.00
_cell.angle_beta   90.00
_cell.angle_gamma   90.00
#
_symmetry.space_group_name_H-M   'P 1'
#
loop_
_entity.id
_entity.type
_entity.pdbx_description
1 polymer ?
#
loop_
_entity_poly.entity_id
_entity_poly.type
_entity_poly.pdbx_seq_one_letter_code
_entity_poly.pdbx_strand_id
1 'polypeptide(L)'
;MPGSGLSASAFSARVTVMVMHSKTKSYLKQQNLISTERDSNSVEFETYQDRRVIVDDGCPFEGDIYTTYLFGRGAIAYGEGSPVGFVQTETDRDPNLGAGVNMLYNRRCFIMHPRGVAWQNAVREHVESPSRKELANPQNWKRVYESKQIRIVAFKHKVVAA
;
A
#
# COMPACT_ATOMS: atom_id res chain seq x y z
N MET A 1 -28.19 -15.61 -17.56
CA MET A 1 -28.27 -15.06 -16.19
C MET A 1 -27.43 -13.80 -16.18
N PRO A 2 -27.98 -12.57 -16.12
CA PRO A 2 -27.20 -11.35 -16.00
C PRO A 2 -26.64 -11.28 -14.58
N GLY A 3 -25.30 -11.29 -14.47
CA GLY A 3 -24.61 -11.16 -13.21
C GLY A 3 -24.94 -9.84 -12.52
N SER A 4 -25.44 -9.91 -11.28
CA SER A 4 -25.64 -8.78 -10.39
C SER A 4 -24.29 -8.09 -10.13
N GLY A 5 -23.94 -7.16 -11.01
CA GLY A 5 -22.84 -6.25 -10.77
C GLY A 5 -23.17 -5.43 -9.54
N LEU A 6 -22.28 -5.42 -8.53
CA LEU A 6 -22.35 -4.40 -7.49
C LEU A 6 -22.41 -3.04 -8.19
N SER A 7 -23.44 -2.26 -7.89
CA SER A 7 -23.57 -0.92 -8.46
C SER A 7 -22.34 -0.09 -8.09
N ALA A 8 -21.93 0.82 -8.96
CA ALA A 8 -20.80 1.73 -8.70
C ALA A 8 -20.96 2.46 -7.35
N SER A 9 -22.20 2.71 -6.93
CA SER A 9 -22.54 3.29 -5.63
C SER A 9 -22.17 2.39 -4.44
N ALA A 10 -22.40 1.08 -4.53
CA ALA A 10 -22.04 0.14 -3.46
C ALA A 10 -20.51 -0.02 -3.31
N PHE A 11 -19.76 0.10 -4.40
CA PHE A 11 -18.31 0.15 -4.35
C PHE A 11 -17.81 1.46 -3.76
N SER A 12 -18.40 2.58 -4.17
CA SER A 12 -18.06 3.92 -3.66
C SER A 12 -18.16 4.03 -2.14
N ALA A 13 -19.19 3.45 -1.53
CA ALA A 13 -19.39 3.45 -0.08
C ALA A 13 -18.32 2.63 0.71
N ARG A 14 -17.54 1.79 0.05
CA ARG A 14 -16.50 0.95 0.67
C ARG A 14 -15.08 1.48 0.51
N VAL A 15 -14.89 2.49 -0.34
CA VAL A 15 -13.57 3.13 -0.55
C VAL A 15 -13.33 4.12 0.59
N THR A 16 -12.21 3.97 1.27
CA THR A 16 -11.83 4.82 2.42
C THR A 16 -10.61 5.67 2.15
N VAL A 17 -9.72 5.22 1.28
CA VAL A 17 -8.44 5.87 0.99
C VAL A 17 -8.21 5.89 -0.51
N MET A 18 -7.66 7.00 -0.98
CA MET A 18 -7.19 7.18 -2.36
C MET A 18 -5.70 7.48 -2.35
N VAL A 19 -4.94 6.77 -3.17
CA VAL A 19 -3.52 7.03 -3.40
C VAL A 19 -3.36 7.55 -4.81
N MET A 20 -2.80 8.74 -4.96
CA MET A 20 -2.68 9.41 -6.24
C MET A 20 -1.33 10.12 -6.39
N HIS A 21 -0.95 10.36 -7.63
CA HIS A 21 0.24 11.14 -7.96
C HIS A 21 0.06 12.63 -7.59
N SER A 22 1.13 13.30 -7.21
CA SER A 22 1.15 14.72 -6.82
C SER A 22 0.51 15.66 -7.85
N LYS A 23 0.73 15.41 -9.14
CA LYS A 23 0.13 16.18 -10.24
C LYS A 23 -1.39 16.06 -10.28
N THR A 24 -1.92 14.87 -10.05
CA THR A 24 -3.38 14.64 -9.93
C THR A 24 -3.97 15.41 -8.75
N LYS A 25 -3.28 15.36 -7.59
CA LYS A 25 -3.69 16.14 -6.42
C LYS A 25 -3.71 17.64 -6.71
N SER A 26 -2.66 18.17 -7.33
CA SER A 26 -2.56 19.59 -7.68
C SER A 26 -3.68 20.02 -8.60
N TYR A 27 -4.01 19.21 -9.59
CA TYR A 27 -5.14 19.44 -10.49
C TYR A 27 -6.48 19.50 -9.75
N LEU A 28 -6.75 18.54 -8.86
CA LEU A 28 -7.97 18.53 -8.06
C LEU A 28 -8.05 19.70 -7.08
N LYS A 29 -6.89 20.14 -6.55
CA LYS A 29 -6.82 21.30 -5.65
C LYS A 29 -7.08 22.62 -6.38
N GLN A 30 -6.62 22.78 -7.62
CA GLN A 30 -6.93 23.94 -8.47
C GLN A 30 -8.44 24.05 -8.76
N GLN A 31 -9.14 22.91 -8.81
CA GLN A 31 -10.58 22.87 -9.00
C GLN A 31 -11.38 23.01 -7.69
N ASN A 32 -10.71 23.25 -6.56
CA ASN A 32 -11.31 23.31 -5.22
C ASN A 32 -12.10 22.03 -4.81
N LEU A 33 -11.66 20.88 -5.29
CA LEU A 33 -12.30 19.59 -5.00
C LEU A 33 -11.69 18.86 -3.80
N ILE A 34 -10.55 19.33 -3.29
CA ILE A 34 -9.88 18.78 -2.10
C ILE A 34 -10.22 19.67 -0.91
N SER A 35 -10.75 19.03 0.12
CA SER A 35 -11.01 19.64 1.43
C SER A 35 -9.92 19.23 2.42
N THR A 36 -9.61 20.14 3.36
CA THR A 36 -8.70 19.82 4.48
C THR A 36 -9.55 19.60 5.72
N GLU A 37 -9.40 18.45 6.33
CA GLU A 37 -10.06 18.06 7.57
C GLU A 37 -9.04 17.91 8.70
N ARG A 38 -9.52 18.00 9.94
CA ARG A 38 -8.70 17.80 11.15
C ARG A 38 -9.26 16.62 11.94
N ASP A 39 -8.35 15.75 12.36
CA ASP A 39 -8.69 14.70 13.31
C ASP A 39 -8.80 15.25 14.76
N SER A 40 -9.34 14.44 15.66
CA SER A 40 -9.42 14.72 17.08
C SER A 40 -8.09 15.10 17.74
N ASN A 41 -6.98 14.65 17.17
CA ASN A 41 -5.61 14.97 17.58
C ASN A 41 -5.03 16.21 16.87
N SER A 42 -5.86 17.04 16.23
CA SER A 42 -5.45 18.24 15.47
C SER A 42 -4.51 17.97 14.28
N VAL A 43 -4.43 16.72 13.83
CA VAL A 43 -3.67 16.38 12.62
C VAL A 43 -4.52 16.71 11.40
N GLU A 44 -3.98 17.55 10.52
CA GLU A 44 -4.62 17.89 9.26
C GLU A 44 -4.39 16.81 8.22
N PHE A 45 -5.43 16.46 7.49
CA PHE A 45 -5.37 15.56 6.35
C PHE A 45 -6.30 16.05 5.24
N GLU A 46 -5.93 15.72 4.03
CA GLU A 46 -6.70 16.12 2.86
C GLU A 46 -7.68 15.03 2.46
N THR A 47 -8.87 15.44 2.06
CA THR A 47 -9.96 14.55 1.64
C THR A 47 -10.49 14.95 0.27
N TYR A 48 -10.91 13.95 -0.48
CA TYR A 48 -11.67 14.09 -1.71
C TYR A 48 -12.94 13.26 -1.61
N GLN A 49 -14.10 13.91 -1.63
CA GLN A 49 -15.40 13.23 -1.45
C GLN A 49 -15.42 12.33 -0.21
N ASP A 50 -15.04 12.84 0.95
CA ASP A 50 -14.97 12.15 2.24
C ASP A 50 -13.99 10.97 2.30
N ARG A 51 -13.03 10.91 1.39
CA ARG A 51 -11.99 9.88 1.34
C ARG A 51 -10.62 10.49 1.54
N ARG A 52 -9.86 9.90 2.44
CA ARG A 52 -8.49 10.36 2.71
C ARG A 52 -7.62 10.26 1.45
N VAL A 53 -6.94 11.33 1.12
CA VAL A 53 -5.98 11.41 0.02
C VAL A 53 -4.58 11.18 0.54
N ILE A 54 -3.87 10.24 -0.07
CA ILE A 54 -2.45 9.99 0.13
C ILE A 54 -1.74 10.27 -1.19
N VAL A 55 -0.66 11.00 -1.13
CA VAL A 55 0.15 11.34 -2.30
C VAL A 55 1.35 10.44 -2.38
N ASP A 56 1.53 9.80 -3.52
CA ASP A 56 2.69 8.95 -3.81
C ASP A 56 3.05 9.09 -5.29
N ASP A 57 4.21 9.66 -5.56
CA ASP A 57 4.72 9.84 -6.91
C ASP A 57 5.21 8.52 -7.56
N GLY A 58 5.22 7.43 -6.81
CA GLY A 58 5.39 6.08 -7.33
C GLY A 58 4.16 5.54 -8.08
N CYS A 59 3.03 6.27 -8.10
CA CYS A 59 1.88 5.89 -8.90
C CYS A 59 2.22 5.90 -10.40
N PRO A 60 1.91 4.82 -11.15
CA PRO A 60 2.24 4.75 -12.57
C PRO A 60 1.54 5.83 -13.39
N PHE A 61 2.28 6.38 -14.34
CA PHE A 61 1.74 7.30 -15.34
C PHE A 61 2.35 7.05 -16.72
N GLU A 62 1.58 7.29 -17.75
CA GLU A 62 2.00 7.21 -19.17
C GLU A 62 1.55 8.48 -19.89
N GLY A 63 2.49 9.37 -20.19
CA GLY A 63 2.18 10.70 -20.74
C GLY A 63 1.25 11.48 -19.81
N ASP A 64 0.02 11.77 -20.26
CA ASP A 64 -1.00 12.50 -19.49
C ASP A 64 -1.96 11.60 -18.71
N ILE A 65 -1.79 10.27 -18.82
CA ILE A 65 -2.66 9.29 -18.15
C ILE A 65 -2.02 8.91 -16.82
N TYR A 66 -2.69 9.22 -15.74
CA TYR A 66 -2.29 8.90 -14.37
C TYR A 66 -3.16 7.79 -13.80
N THR A 67 -2.58 7.00 -12.92
CA THR A 67 -3.30 5.95 -12.21
C THR A 67 -3.49 6.32 -10.76
N THR A 68 -4.73 6.37 -10.31
CA THR A 68 -5.10 6.54 -8.90
C THR A 68 -5.58 5.21 -8.36
N TYR A 69 -5.07 4.81 -7.21
CA TYR A 69 -5.50 3.59 -6.53
C TYR A 69 -6.54 3.90 -5.47
N LEU A 70 -7.64 3.18 -5.50
CA LEU A 70 -8.73 3.27 -4.55
C LEU A 70 -8.69 2.05 -3.62
N PHE A 71 -8.57 2.29 -2.33
CA PHE A 71 -8.50 1.24 -1.33
C PHE A 71 -9.76 1.22 -0.48
N GLY A 72 -10.38 0.06 -0.38
CA GLY A 72 -11.46 -0.19 0.57
C GLY A 72 -10.92 -0.65 1.92
N ARG A 73 -11.75 -0.57 2.95
CA ARG A 73 -11.39 -1.02 4.30
C ARG A 73 -10.96 -2.49 4.29
N GLY A 74 -9.78 -2.78 4.86
CA GLY A 74 -9.20 -4.11 4.89
C GLY A 74 -8.66 -4.61 3.54
N ALA A 75 -8.30 -3.71 2.62
CA ALA A 75 -7.70 -4.02 1.33
C ALA A 75 -6.30 -4.65 1.46
N ILE A 76 -5.55 -4.26 2.48
CA ILE A 76 -4.21 -4.78 2.77
C ILE A 76 -4.29 -5.66 4.02
N ALA A 77 -3.71 -6.84 3.95
CA ALA A 77 -3.50 -7.71 5.08
C ALA A 77 -2.13 -7.41 5.69
N TYR A 78 -2.08 -7.38 7.01
CA TYR A 78 -0.86 -7.22 7.79
C TYR A 78 -0.82 -8.30 8.86
N GLY A 79 0.34 -8.89 9.08
CA GLY A 79 0.58 -9.86 10.14
C GLY A 79 2.03 -9.79 10.61
N GLU A 80 2.23 -9.93 11.90
CA GLU A 80 3.54 -10.11 12.52
C GLU A 80 3.68 -11.55 12.98
N GLY A 81 4.90 -12.06 12.94
CA GLY A 81 5.21 -13.41 13.39
C GLY A 81 6.67 -13.55 13.78
N SER A 82 6.94 -14.57 14.58
CA SER A 82 8.31 -14.97 14.93
C SER A 82 8.53 -16.39 14.41
N PRO A 83 9.20 -16.56 13.27
CA PRO A 83 9.57 -17.89 12.77
C PRO A 83 10.44 -18.65 13.78
N VAL A 84 10.43 -19.97 13.68
CA VAL A 84 11.26 -20.83 14.54
C VAL A 84 12.74 -20.46 14.35
N GLY A 85 13.45 -20.19 15.44
CA GLY A 85 14.85 -19.76 15.43
C GLY A 85 15.06 -18.24 15.24
N PHE A 86 13.97 -17.46 15.15
CA PHE A 86 14.06 -16.01 15.03
C PHE A 86 14.20 -15.36 16.41
N VAL A 87 15.34 -14.70 16.64
CA VAL A 87 15.60 -13.94 17.87
C VAL A 87 15.27 -12.47 17.63
N GLN A 88 14.22 -11.98 18.31
CA GLN A 88 13.75 -10.59 18.14
C GLN A 88 14.73 -9.57 18.70
N THR A 89 15.26 -9.84 19.89
CA THR A 89 16.18 -8.91 20.57
C THR A 89 17.42 -9.67 20.98
N GLU A 90 18.57 -9.18 20.57
CA GLU A 90 19.86 -9.75 20.85
C GLU A 90 20.84 -8.64 21.19
N THR A 91 21.70 -8.89 22.17
CA THR A 91 22.79 -7.99 22.55
C THR A 91 24.11 -8.63 22.23
N ASP A 92 25.02 -7.88 21.63
CA ASP A 92 26.39 -8.30 21.36
C ASP A 92 27.37 -7.22 21.84
N ARG A 93 28.57 -7.63 22.14
CA ARG A 93 29.63 -6.73 22.57
C ARG A 93 30.88 -6.95 21.75
N ASP A 94 31.33 -5.92 21.06
CA ASP A 94 32.61 -5.91 20.39
C ASP A 94 33.69 -5.31 21.33
N PRO A 95 34.62 -6.12 21.87
CA PRO A 95 35.69 -5.62 22.74
C PRO A 95 36.79 -4.89 21.97
N ASN A 96 36.88 -5.02 20.64
CA ASN A 96 37.96 -4.47 19.83
C ASN A 96 37.71 -3.00 19.43
N LEU A 97 36.54 -2.48 19.64
CA LEU A 97 36.18 -1.09 19.35
C LEU A 97 36.29 -0.24 20.62
N GLY A 98 37.38 0.50 20.78
CA GLY A 98 37.62 1.39 21.93
C GLY A 98 37.64 0.65 23.26
N ALA A 99 36.84 1.11 24.24
CA ALA A 99 36.64 0.44 25.54
C ALA A 99 35.57 -0.69 25.48
N GLY A 100 35.16 -1.07 24.31
CA GLY A 100 34.07 -2.02 24.03
C GLY A 100 32.77 -1.31 23.69
N VAL A 101 32.15 -1.71 22.58
CA VAL A 101 30.86 -1.21 22.12
C VAL A 101 29.83 -2.27 22.33
N ASN A 102 28.72 -1.92 22.99
CA ASN A 102 27.53 -2.79 23.10
C ASN A 102 26.59 -2.50 21.95
N MET A 103 26.20 -3.54 21.22
CA MET A 103 25.25 -3.49 20.11
C MET A 103 23.95 -4.14 20.54
N LEU A 104 22.84 -3.46 20.29
CA LEU A 104 21.48 -3.98 20.48
C LEU A 104 20.85 -4.20 19.12
N TYR A 105 20.53 -5.43 18.78
CA TYR A 105 19.80 -5.80 17.58
C TYR A 105 18.33 -5.98 17.92
N ASN A 106 17.49 -5.22 17.22
CA ASN A 106 16.03 -5.39 17.31
C ASN A 106 15.50 -5.74 15.90
N ARG A 107 15.03 -6.96 15.74
CA ARG A 107 14.55 -7.52 14.47
C ARG A 107 13.06 -7.70 14.54
N ARG A 108 12.39 -7.39 13.43
CA ARG A 108 10.95 -7.65 13.27
C ARG A 108 10.70 -8.45 12.00
N CYS A 109 9.83 -9.44 12.09
CA CYS A 109 9.34 -10.18 10.96
C CYS A 109 7.85 -9.87 10.78
N PHE A 110 7.50 -9.33 9.62
CA PHE A 110 6.11 -9.03 9.29
C PHE A 110 5.82 -9.34 7.83
N ILE A 111 4.57 -9.58 7.52
CA ILE A 111 4.06 -9.73 6.16
C ILE A 111 2.99 -8.68 5.91
N MET A 112 3.05 -8.05 4.74
CA MET A 112 2.06 -7.10 4.28
C MET A 112 1.80 -7.32 2.79
N HIS A 113 0.56 -7.60 2.43
CA HIS A 113 0.18 -7.82 1.04
C HIS A 113 -1.29 -7.47 0.77
N PRO A 114 -1.68 -7.22 -0.50
CA PRO A 114 -3.09 -7.06 -0.85
C PRO A 114 -3.90 -8.31 -0.49
N ARG A 115 -5.04 -8.12 0.17
CA ARG A 115 -5.92 -9.23 0.52
C ARG A 115 -6.58 -9.80 -0.74
N GLY A 116 -6.59 -11.12 -0.84
CA GLY A 116 -7.19 -11.84 -1.97
C GLY A 116 -6.20 -12.28 -3.04
N VAL A 117 -4.91 -12.03 -2.82
CA VAL A 117 -3.81 -12.59 -3.61
C VAL A 117 -2.88 -13.39 -2.72
N ALA A 118 -2.22 -14.39 -3.27
CA ALA A 118 -1.24 -15.21 -2.57
C ALA A 118 0.06 -15.23 -3.38
N TRP A 119 1.17 -15.28 -2.66
CA TRP A 119 2.48 -15.50 -3.25
C TRP A 119 2.60 -16.96 -3.70
N GLN A 120 3.03 -17.19 -4.93
CA GLN A 120 3.17 -18.55 -5.48
C GLN A 120 4.60 -18.94 -5.86
N ASN A 121 5.52 -18.00 -5.92
CA ASN A 121 6.89 -18.31 -6.31
C ASN A 121 7.67 -18.89 -5.10
N ALA A 122 8.10 -20.14 -5.24
CA ALA A 122 8.91 -20.82 -4.22
C ALA A 122 10.38 -20.39 -4.24
N VAL A 123 10.88 -19.96 -5.41
CA VAL A 123 12.27 -19.53 -5.58
C VAL A 123 12.34 -18.02 -5.38
N ARG A 124 13.16 -17.58 -4.42
CA ARG A 124 13.38 -16.17 -4.09
C ARG A 124 14.87 -15.87 -4.19
N GLU A 125 15.20 -14.64 -4.55
CA GLU A 125 16.57 -14.14 -4.59
C GLU A 125 17.24 -14.21 -3.21
N HIS A 126 16.45 -13.89 -2.17
CA HIS A 126 16.86 -14.04 -0.77
C HIS A 126 15.90 -14.98 -0.03
N VAL A 127 16.47 -15.88 0.76
CA VAL A 127 15.69 -16.90 1.50
C VAL A 127 14.68 -16.25 2.45
N GLU A 128 15.04 -15.13 3.06
CA GLU A 128 14.25 -14.49 4.13
C GLU A 128 13.14 -13.59 3.59
N SER A 129 13.38 -12.88 2.49
CA SER A 129 12.44 -11.89 1.96
C SER A 129 12.52 -11.78 0.44
N PRO A 130 11.39 -11.66 -0.27
CA PRO A 130 11.40 -11.38 -1.70
C PRO A 130 11.96 -9.98 -1.97
N SER A 131 12.70 -9.85 -3.06
CA SER A 131 13.21 -8.56 -3.53
C SER A 131 12.08 -7.67 -4.06
N ARG A 132 12.35 -6.36 -4.15
CA ARG A 132 11.37 -5.39 -4.68
C ARG A 132 10.97 -5.70 -6.13
N LYS A 133 11.91 -6.23 -6.93
CA LYS A 133 11.65 -6.66 -8.31
C LYS A 133 10.70 -7.87 -8.37
N GLU A 134 10.91 -8.82 -7.46
CA GLU A 134 10.04 -9.98 -7.35
C GLU A 134 8.63 -9.61 -6.89
N LEU A 135 8.51 -8.69 -5.92
CA LEU A 135 7.20 -8.17 -5.46
C LEU A 135 6.44 -7.43 -6.57
N ALA A 136 7.16 -6.72 -7.44
CA ALA A 136 6.57 -5.98 -8.55
C ALA A 136 6.14 -6.89 -9.72
N ASN A 137 6.67 -8.12 -9.80
CA ASN A 137 6.35 -9.05 -10.89
C ASN A 137 4.97 -9.71 -10.67
N PRO A 138 3.97 -9.45 -11.52
CA PRO A 138 2.64 -10.02 -11.37
C PRO A 138 2.59 -11.55 -11.47
N GLN A 139 3.57 -12.18 -12.12
CA GLN A 139 3.65 -13.63 -12.24
C GLN A 139 3.92 -14.34 -10.91
N ASN A 140 4.48 -13.64 -9.92
CA ASN A 140 4.74 -14.19 -8.60
C ASN A 140 3.49 -14.20 -7.71
N TRP A 141 2.40 -13.62 -8.18
CA TRP A 141 1.16 -13.51 -7.43
C TRP A 141 0.03 -14.27 -8.09
N LYS A 142 -0.71 -15.00 -7.29
CA LYS A 142 -1.94 -15.70 -7.72
C LYS A 142 -3.14 -15.07 -7.04
N ARG A 143 -4.16 -14.74 -7.83
CA ARG A 143 -5.43 -14.31 -7.28
C ARG A 143 -6.16 -15.51 -6.67
N VAL A 144 -6.56 -15.38 -5.40
CA VAL A 144 -7.28 -16.41 -4.64
C VAL A 144 -8.77 -16.05 -4.51
N TYR A 145 -9.08 -14.76 -4.36
CA TYR A 145 -10.45 -14.29 -4.25
C TYR A 145 -11.01 -13.89 -5.62
N GLU A 146 -12.32 -13.88 -5.74
CA GLU A 146 -12.97 -13.29 -6.90
C GLU A 146 -12.64 -11.79 -7.00
N SER A 147 -12.57 -11.26 -8.23
CA SER A 147 -12.18 -9.87 -8.47
C SER A 147 -13.09 -8.86 -7.74
N LYS A 148 -14.37 -9.17 -7.56
CA LYS A 148 -15.34 -8.34 -6.83
C LYS A 148 -15.08 -8.28 -5.32
N GLN A 149 -14.33 -9.22 -4.76
CA GLN A 149 -13.99 -9.28 -3.35
C GLN A 149 -12.67 -8.57 -3.04
N ILE A 150 -11.84 -8.31 -4.07
CA ILE A 150 -10.61 -7.53 -3.93
C ILE A 150 -10.99 -6.06 -3.80
N ARG A 151 -10.56 -5.43 -2.70
CA ARG A 151 -10.96 -4.07 -2.33
C ARG A 151 -9.94 -3.02 -2.77
N ILE A 152 -9.30 -3.27 -3.91
CA ILE A 152 -8.33 -2.36 -4.54
C ILE A 152 -8.73 -2.20 -5.99
N VAL A 153 -8.87 -0.94 -6.43
CA VAL A 153 -9.16 -0.61 -7.82
C VAL A 153 -8.15 0.39 -8.33
N ALA A 154 -7.59 0.13 -9.49
CA ALA A 154 -6.79 1.08 -10.24
C ALA A 154 -7.71 1.88 -11.18
N PHE A 155 -7.74 3.18 -11.02
CA PHE A 155 -8.50 4.12 -11.82
C PHE A 155 -7.55 4.93 -12.70
N LYS A 156 -7.61 4.71 -14.01
CA LYS A 156 -6.84 5.48 -14.99
C LYS A 156 -7.64 6.71 -15.42
N HIS A 157 -7.00 7.86 -15.38
CA HIS A 157 -7.61 9.14 -15.75
C HIS A 157 -6.58 10.04 -16.43
N LYS A 158 -7.08 10.96 -17.25
CA LYS A 158 -6.23 11.94 -17.92
C LYS A 158 -6.20 13.23 -17.08
N VAL A 159 -5.01 13.76 -16.86
CA VAL A 159 -4.83 15.09 -16.26
C VAL A 159 -4.45 16.04 -17.40
N VAL A 160 -5.37 16.90 -17.78
CA VAL A 160 -5.11 17.93 -18.78
C VAL A 160 -4.58 19.14 -18.04
N ALA A 161 -3.36 19.60 -18.39
CA ALA A 161 -2.87 20.88 -17.89
C ALA A 161 -3.80 21.99 -18.43
N ALA A 162 -4.29 22.83 -17.53
CA ALA A 162 -5.02 24.04 -17.90
C ALA A 162 -4.07 25.05 -18.52
#